data_6cf2e53d01a9b31646f7e3fa0da72148
#
_entry.id   6cf2e53d01a9b31646f7e3fa0da72148
#
_cell.length_a   1.000
_cell.length_b   1.000
_cell.length_c   1.000
_cell.angle_alpha   90.00
_cell.angle_beta   90.00
_cell.angle_gamma   90.00
#
_symmetry.space_group_name_H-M   'P 1'
#
loop_
_entity.id
_entity.type
_entity.pdbx_description
1 polymer ?
#
loop_
_entity_poly.entity_id
_entity_poly.type
_entity_poly.pdbx_seq_one_letter_code
_entity_poly.pdbx_strand_id
1 'polypeptide(L)'
;MKVYGIALAAGLLALAGASGAGQAAELWIMTGMGPSTGVYELAAGFEKATKNKVTVTFETGPSLTQKLESNAPADLIAGGPEQLEDLIKKGKVVAGTHTPFGLAGLGVSVKAGAPRPDISTPDAYKAVLLAAKSVGFSRGCSGTHTAEGIEKLGIAEQMKSKIKLTGGGPVAEFLAKGDFELGIQQTNVLVGIPGTDYIGPLPGALNKPCPFGVGLMAASKQQDLAREMMKFMVSPEAISLLQKGHMEPAKRS
;
A
#
# COMPACT_ATOMS: atom_id res chain seq x y z
N MET A 1 8.71 -82.81 -37.53
CA MET A 1 7.74 -81.69 -37.69
C MET A 1 7.74 -80.89 -36.40
N LYS A 2 8.30 -79.66 -36.44
CA LYS A 2 8.40 -78.77 -35.29
C LYS A 2 7.26 -77.73 -35.37
N VAL A 3 6.45 -77.67 -34.33
CA VAL A 3 5.33 -76.74 -34.22
C VAL A 3 5.79 -75.56 -33.34
N TYR A 4 5.82 -74.36 -33.90
CA TYR A 4 6.16 -73.17 -33.16
C TYR A 4 4.91 -72.56 -32.54
N GLY A 5 4.89 -72.42 -31.21
CA GLY A 5 3.87 -71.71 -30.47
C GLY A 5 4.18 -70.19 -30.45
N ILE A 6 3.21 -69.38 -30.86
CA ILE A 6 3.26 -67.93 -30.79
C ILE A 6 2.72 -67.49 -29.42
N ALA A 7 3.54 -66.90 -28.59
CA ALA A 7 3.11 -66.27 -27.34
C ALA A 7 2.71 -64.79 -27.62
N LEU A 8 1.44 -64.47 -27.43
CA LEU A 8 0.95 -63.07 -27.41
C LEU A 8 1.31 -62.45 -26.06
N ALA A 9 2.17 -61.47 -26.07
CA ALA A 9 2.43 -60.60 -24.91
C ALA A 9 1.45 -59.43 -24.94
N ALA A 10 0.48 -59.43 -24.01
CA ALA A 10 -0.40 -58.26 -23.78
C ALA A 10 0.35 -57.23 -22.98
N GLY A 11 0.72 -56.12 -23.65
CA GLY A 11 1.32 -54.97 -22.99
C GLY A 11 0.27 -54.14 -22.29
N LEU A 12 0.24 -54.14 -20.95
CA LEU A 12 -0.51 -53.15 -20.15
C LEU A 12 0.25 -51.79 -20.26
N LEU A 13 -0.33 -50.87 -21.01
CA LEU A 13 0.04 -49.45 -20.89
C LEU A 13 -0.52 -48.89 -19.57
N ALA A 14 0.29 -48.78 -18.54
CA ALA A 14 -0.03 -48.01 -17.36
C ALA A 14 0.06 -46.49 -17.74
N LEU A 15 -1.10 -45.85 -17.92
CA LEU A 15 -1.19 -44.40 -17.90
C LEU A 15 -0.81 -43.94 -16.49
N ALA A 16 0.45 -43.59 -16.28
CA ALA A 16 0.88 -42.82 -15.13
C ALA A 16 0.31 -41.39 -15.30
N GLY A 17 -0.85 -41.15 -14.69
CA GLY A 17 -1.38 -39.80 -14.49
C GLY A 17 -0.39 -39.03 -13.61
N ALA A 18 0.49 -38.26 -14.23
CA ALA A 18 1.29 -37.26 -13.55
C ALA A 18 0.32 -36.21 -13.02
N SER A 19 -0.16 -36.41 -11.79
CA SER A 19 -0.71 -35.32 -10.98
C SER A 19 0.44 -34.34 -10.76
N GLY A 20 0.63 -33.42 -11.70
CA GLY A 20 1.52 -32.29 -11.51
C GLY A 20 1.05 -31.55 -10.28
N ALA A 21 1.72 -31.71 -9.15
CA ALA A 21 1.63 -30.76 -8.06
C ALA A 21 1.95 -29.41 -8.69
N GLY A 22 0.93 -28.58 -8.92
CA GLY A 22 1.08 -27.28 -9.54
C GLY A 22 2.13 -26.53 -8.73
N GLN A 23 3.25 -26.23 -9.37
CA GLN A 23 4.30 -25.43 -8.76
C GLN A 23 3.65 -24.11 -8.34
N ALA A 24 3.76 -23.76 -7.06
CA ALA A 24 3.20 -22.51 -6.54
C ALA A 24 3.68 -21.36 -7.43
N ALA A 25 2.75 -20.67 -8.05
CA ALA A 25 3.08 -19.54 -8.91
C ALA A 25 3.53 -18.35 -8.06
N GLU A 26 4.40 -17.52 -8.60
CA GLU A 26 4.89 -16.31 -7.94
C GLU A 26 4.25 -15.08 -8.58
N LEU A 27 3.63 -14.24 -7.76
CA LEU A 27 3.03 -12.97 -8.13
C LEU A 27 3.87 -11.81 -7.58
N TRP A 28 4.12 -10.80 -8.39
CA TRP A 28 4.91 -9.63 -8.00
C TRP A 28 4.03 -8.40 -7.92
N ILE A 29 4.00 -7.76 -6.74
CA ILE A 29 3.28 -6.51 -6.50
C ILE A 29 4.27 -5.40 -6.24
N MET A 30 4.24 -4.35 -7.05
CA MET A 30 4.98 -3.12 -6.80
C MET A 30 4.09 -2.14 -6.05
N THR A 31 4.61 -1.47 -5.02
CA THR A 31 3.85 -0.53 -4.21
C THR A 31 4.70 0.65 -3.76
N GLY A 32 4.07 1.82 -3.69
CA GLY A 32 4.62 2.99 -2.99
C GLY A 32 4.33 2.92 -1.49
N MET A 33 4.75 3.94 -0.74
CA MET A 33 4.64 4.01 0.71
C MET A 33 3.19 3.98 1.21
N GLY A 34 2.31 4.79 0.62
CA GLY A 34 0.97 5.00 1.14
C GLY A 34 0.18 3.71 1.35
N PRO A 35 0.05 2.81 0.35
CA PRO A 35 -0.70 1.58 0.49
C PRO A 35 0.11 0.40 1.05
N SER A 36 1.41 0.54 1.31
CA SER A 36 2.33 -0.57 1.54
C SER A 36 1.91 -1.52 2.67
N THR A 37 1.53 -1.00 3.83
CA THR A 37 1.17 -1.84 4.99
C THR A 37 -0.03 -2.74 4.69
N GLY A 38 -1.08 -2.20 4.05
CA GLY A 38 -2.23 -2.98 3.60
C GLY A 38 -1.85 -4.01 2.54
N VAL A 39 -0.98 -3.65 1.58
CA VAL A 39 -0.51 -4.57 0.54
C VAL A 39 0.27 -5.74 1.15
N TYR A 40 1.14 -5.51 2.13
CA TYR A 40 1.87 -6.60 2.83
C TYR A 40 0.92 -7.55 3.55
N GLU A 41 -0.06 -7.04 4.28
CA GLU A 41 -1.03 -7.88 4.99
C GLU A 41 -1.93 -8.67 4.01
N LEU A 42 -2.37 -8.03 2.93
CA LEU A 42 -3.16 -8.68 1.88
C LEU A 42 -2.35 -9.76 1.15
N ALA A 43 -1.07 -9.50 0.85
CA ALA A 43 -0.17 -10.49 0.25
C ALA A 43 -0.01 -11.72 1.14
N ALA A 44 0.29 -11.53 2.43
CA ALA A 44 0.41 -12.61 3.39
C ALA A 44 -0.90 -13.41 3.54
N GLY A 45 -2.06 -12.74 3.53
CA GLY A 45 -3.37 -13.38 3.55
C GLY A 45 -3.64 -14.22 2.31
N PHE A 46 -3.33 -13.70 1.13
CA PHE A 46 -3.47 -14.40 -0.14
C PHE A 46 -2.57 -15.64 -0.24
N GLU A 47 -1.30 -15.52 0.18
CA GLU A 47 -0.38 -16.66 0.25
C GLU A 47 -0.93 -17.78 1.15
N LYS A 48 -1.46 -17.41 2.31
CA LYS A 48 -2.07 -18.37 3.24
C LYS A 48 -3.29 -19.07 2.63
N ALA A 49 -4.12 -18.34 1.89
CA ALA A 49 -5.35 -18.85 1.29
C ALA A 49 -5.09 -19.73 0.07
N THR A 50 -4.14 -19.37 -0.79
CA THR A 50 -3.96 -19.99 -2.12
C THR A 50 -2.72 -20.87 -2.25
N LYS A 51 -1.73 -20.73 -1.31
CA LYS A 51 -0.41 -21.35 -1.37
C LYS A 51 0.47 -20.83 -2.52
N ASN A 52 0.03 -19.81 -3.27
CA ASN A 52 0.88 -19.10 -4.22
C ASN A 52 1.80 -18.15 -3.45
N LYS A 53 2.96 -17.84 -4.03
CA LYS A 53 3.91 -16.88 -3.47
C LYS A 53 3.59 -15.47 -3.95
N VAL A 54 3.71 -14.47 -3.07
CA VAL A 54 3.56 -13.06 -3.41
C VAL A 54 4.79 -12.27 -2.98
N THR A 55 5.51 -11.74 -3.94
CA THR A 55 6.64 -10.85 -3.67
C THR A 55 6.18 -9.40 -3.77
N VAL A 56 6.28 -8.67 -2.66
CA VAL A 56 5.96 -7.24 -2.63
C VAL A 56 7.24 -6.42 -2.71
N THR A 57 7.35 -5.58 -3.74
CA THR A 57 8.45 -4.63 -3.89
C THR A 57 7.98 -3.25 -3.47
N PHE A 58 8.56 -2.75 -2.39
CA PHE A 58 8.33 -1.39 -1.90
C PHE A 58 9.31 -0.42 -2.56
N GLU A 59 8.79 0.71 -3.05
CA GLU A 59 9.59 1.76 -3.66
C GLU A 59 9.19 3.15 -3.17
N THR A 60 10.16 4.03 -3.01
CA THR A 60 9.90 5.46 -2.77
C THR A 60 9.55 6.17 -4.08
N GLY A 61 8.93 7.35 -4.01
CA GLY A 61 8.39 8.06 -5.17
C GLY A 61 9.31 8.11 -6.41
N PRO A 62 10.55 8.65 -6.34
CA PRO A 62 11.46 8.68 -7.50
C PRO A 62 11.86 7.28 -7.99
N SER A 63 12.16 6.36 -7.09
CA SER A 63 12.52 4.98 -7.44
C SER A 63 11.35 4.23 -8.07
N LEU A 64 10.14 4.41 -7.54
CA LEU A 64 8.93 3.83 -8.12
C LEU A 64 8.73 4.31 -9.55
N THR A 65 8.84 5.61 -9.80
CA THR A 65 8.73 6.20 -11.13
C THR A 65 9.75 5.60 -12.08
N GLN A 66 11.03 5.55 -11.68
CA GLN A 66 12.12 4.98 -12.49
C GLN A 66 11.85 3.50 -12.84
N LYS A 67 11.42 2.70 -11.88
CA LYS A 67 11.11 1.28 -12.12
C LYS A 67 9.93 1.10 -13.06
N LEU A 68 8.90 1.93 -12.92
CA LEU A 68 7.75 1.92 -13.83
C LEU A 68 8.15 2.34 -15.25
N GLU A 69 9.04 3.31 -15.40
CA GLU A 69 9.54 3.75 -16.70
C GLU A 69 10.42 2.69 -17.37
N SER A 70 11.28 2.01 -16.61
CA SER A 70 12.16 0.94 -17.10
C SER A 70 11.46 -0.40 -17.33
N ASN A 71 10.13 -0.48 -17.12
CA ASN A 71 9.35 -1.73 -17.18
C ASN A 71 9.91 -2.83 -16.27
N ALA A 72 10.30 -2.47 -15.05
CA ALA A 72 10.71 -3.45 -14.04
C ALA A 72 9.60 -4.49 -13.84
N PRO A 73 9.94 -5.76 -13.62
CA PRO A 73 8.96 -6.82 -13.50
C PRO A 73 7.97 -6.55 -12.35
N ALA A 74 6.68 -6.54 -12.69
CA ALA A 74 5.58 -6.53 -11.73
C ALA A 74 4.31 -7.05 -12.44
N ASP A 75 3.46 -7.72 -11.69
CA ASP A 75 2.16 -8.18 -12.16
C ASP A 75 1.06 -7.20 -11.75
N LEU A 76 1.20 -6.61 -10.57
CA LEU A 76 0.30 -5.61 -10.02
C LEU A 76 1.06 -4.36 -9.56
N ILE A 77 0.42 -3.22 -9.66
CA ILE A 77 0.87 -1.96 -9.05
C ILE A 77 -0.21 -1.45 -8.10
N ALA A 78 0.17 -1.16 -6.84
CA ALA A 78 -0.70 -0.52 -5.87
C ALA A 78 -0.26 0.93 -5.65
N GLY A 79 -1.23 1.86 -5.74
CA GLY A 79 -0.96 3.30 -5.66
C GLY A 79 -2.21 4.16 -5.50
N GLY A 80 -2.03 5.46 -5.55
CA GLY A 80 -3.14 6.41 -5.57
C GLY A 80 -3.88 6.40 -6.92
N PRO A 81 -5.15 6.85 -6.95
CA PRO A 81 -5.97 6.84 -8.17
C PRO A 81 -5.33 7.57 -9.34
N GLU A 82 -4.81 8.77 -9.11
CA GLU A 82 -4.17 9.59 -10.16
C GLU A 82 -2.96 8.90 -10.79
N GLN A 83 -2.15 8.22 -9.97
CA GLN A 83 -1.01 7.44 -10.46
C GLN A 83 -1.47 6.27 -11.33
N LEU A 84 -2.50 5.54 -10.90
CA LEU A 84 -3.04 4.41 -11.66
C LEU A 84 -3.67 4.87 -12.98
N GLU A 85 -4.39 5.99 -12.97
CA GLU A 85 -4.97 6.59 -14.18
C GLU A 85 -3.89 7.04 -15.17
N ASP A 86 -2.79 7.64 -14.69
CA ASP A 86 -1.66 8.01 -15.54
C ASP A 86 -1.00 6.78 -16.17
N LEU A 87 -0.82 5.70 -15.40
CA LEU A 87 -0.27 4.44 -15.89
C LEU A 87 -1.20 3.76 -16.91
N ILE A 88 -2.52 3.88 -16.75
CA ILE A 88 -3.51 3.41 -17.73
C ILE A 88 -3.37 4.20 -19.02
N LYS A 89 -3.32 5.54 -18.96
CA LYS A 89 -3.13 6.42 -20.13
C LYS A 89 -1.83 6.10 -20.88
N LYS A 90 -0.76 5.72 -20.16
CA LYS A 90 0.53 5.31 -20.72
C LYS A 90 0.54 3.85 -21.23
N GLY A 91 -0.56 3.11 -21.11
CA GLY A 91 -0.67 1.71 -21.51
C GLY A 91 0.13 0.74 -20.66
N LYS A 92 0.62 1.15 -19.48
CA LYS A 92 1.38 0.30 -18.54
C LYS A 92 0.47 -0.51 -17.61
N VAL A 93 -0.71 -0.02 -17.34
CA VAL A 93 -1.78 -0.71 -16.60
C VAL A 93 -2.92 -0.99 -17.56
N VAL A 94 -3.47 -2.19 -17.49
CA VAL A 94 -4.60 -2.63 -18.34
C VAL A 94 -5.83 -1.77 -18.03
N ALA A 95 -6.42 -1.16 -19.06
CA ALA A 95 -7.61 -0.34 -18.90
C ALA A 95 -8.77 -1.12 -18.28
N GLY A 96 -9.52 -0.47 -17.37
CA GLY A 96 -10.66 -1.09 -16.67
C GLY A 96 -10.26 -2.02 -15.53
N THR A 97 -8.96 -2.11 -15.16
CA THR A 97 -8.52 -2.95 -14.05
C THR A 97 -8.26 -2.18 -12.76
N HIS A 98 -8.35 -0.84 -12.77
CA HIS A 98 -8.23 -0.07 -11.53
C HIS A 98 -9.30 -0.50 -10.52
N THR A 99 -8.85 -1.09 -9.42
CA THR A 99 -9.69 -1.62 -8.34
C THR A 99 -9.36 -0.91 -7.04
N PRO A 100 -10.21 0.00 -6.53
CA PRO A 100 -10.05 0.60 -5.22
C PRO A 100 -10.13 -0.48 -4.14
N PHE A 101 -9.15 -0.55 -3.22
CA PHE A 101 -9.16 -1.57 -2.16
C PHE A 101 -9.10 -0.99 -0.75
N GLY A 102 -8.50 0.18 -0.54
CA GLY A 102 -8.29 0.68 0.80
C GLY A 102 -8.21 2.20 0.91
N LEU A 103 -8.40 2.67 2.14
CA LEU A 103 -8.30 4.06 2.55
C LEU A 103 -7.34 4.15 3.73
N ALA A 104 -6.51 5.18 3.78
CA ALA A 104 -5.69 5.48 4.96
C ALA A 104 -6.00 6.89 5.47
N GLY A 105 -6.49 6.99 6.70
CA GLY A 105 -6.67 8.26 7.40
C GLY A 105 -5.33 8.92 7.74
N LEU A 106 -5.37 10.17 8.13
CA LEU A 106 -4.20 10.94 8.55
C LEU A 106 -4.06 10.93 10.07
N GLY A 107 -2.81 11.00 10.53
CA GLY A 107 -2.51 11.09 11.95
C GLY A 107 -1.29 11.92 12.25
N VAL A 108 -1.01 12.06 13.54
CA VAL A 108 0.11 12.83 14.07
C VAL A 108 1.00 11.91 14.90
N SER A 109 2.30 12.10 14.76
CA SER A 109 3.32 11.51 15.64
C SER A 109 4.24 12.60 16.19
N VAL A 110 4.84 12.31 17.34
CA VAL A 110 5.94 13.05 17.95
C VAL A 110 7.17 12.16 18.06
N LYS A 111 8.34 12.75 18.35
CA LYS A 111 9.52 11.96 18.72
C LYS A 111 9.24 11.15 19.98
N ALA A 112 9.75 9.93 20.06
CA ALA A 112 9.57 9.07 21.23
C ALA A 112 9.98 9.76 22.53
N GLY A 113 9.11 9.70 23.53
CA GLY A 113 9.29 10.35 24.83
C GLY A 113 9.02 11.86 24.86
N ALA A 114 8.66 12.48 23.73
CA ALA A 114 8.20 13.87 23.74
C ALA A 114 6.77 13.98 24.32
N PRO A 115 6.37 15.19 24.82
CA PRO A 115 5.00 15.39 25.27
C PRO A 115 3.97 15.02 24.21
N ARG A 116 2.88 14.39 24.67
CA ARG A 116 1.76 13.98 23.80
C ARG A 116 0.65 15.03 23.88
N PRO A 117 0.61 16.00 22.97
CA PRO A 117 -0.41 17.05 23.00
C PRO A 117 -1.80 16.50 22.68
N ASP A 118 -2.84 17.16 23.20
CA ASP A 118 -4.21 16.87 22.84
C ASP A 118 -4.54 17.37 21.42
N ILE A 119 -4.96 16.46 20.55
CA ILE A 119 -5.39 16.74 19.18
C ILE A 119 -6.83 16.25 18.94
N SER A 120 -7.61 16.01 20.00
CA SER A 120 -8.94 15.36 19.92
C SER A 120 -10.01 16.21 19.21
N THR A 121 -9.82 17.53 19.17
CA THR A 121 -10.73 18.46 18.48
C THR A 121 -9.99 19.32 17.46
N PRO A 122 -10.67 19.91 16.46
CA PRO A 122 -10.05 20.85 15.53
C PRO A 122 -9.37 22.04 16.22
N ASP A 123 -9.97 22.58 17.29
CA ASP A 123 -9.42 23.72 18.04
C ASP A 123 -8.17 23.30 18.85
N ALA A 124 -8.19 22.15 19.51
CA ALA A 124 -7.04 21.61 20.21
C ALA A 124 -5.88 21.34 19.22
N TYR A 125 -6.17 20.70 18.09
CA TYR A 125 -5.18 20.47 17.03
C TYR A 125 -4.61 21.77 16.46
N LYS A 126 -5.46 22.79 16.21
CA LYS A 126 -5.04 24.15 15.81
C LYS A 126 -4.06 24.75 16.82
N ALA A 127 -4.38 24.67 18.11
CA ALA A 127 -3.53 25.19 19.19
C ALA A 127 -2.15 24.47 19.19
N VAL A 128 -2.14 23.14 19.00
CA VAL A 128 -0.91 22.33 18.91
C VAL A 128 -0.05 22.75 17.72
N LEU A 129 -0.64 22.92 16.54
CA LEU A 129 0.09 23.40 15.35
C LEU A 129 0.70 24.80 15.58
N LEU A 130 -0.05 25.72 16.18
CA LEU A 130 0.43 27.07 16.48
C LEU A 130 1.54 27.09 17.53
N ALA A 131 1.50 26.19 18.50
CA ALA A 131 2.52 26.07 19.54
C ALA A 131 3.81 25.38 19.05
N ALA A 132 3.71 24.45 18.10
CA ALA A 132 4.85 23.71 17.59
C ALA A 132 5.86 24.66 16.91
N LYS A 133 7.18 24.37 17.08
CA LYS A 133 8.25 25.09 16.38
C LYS A 133 8.38 24.65 14.93
N SER A 134 8.05 23.40 14.64
CA SER A 134 8.13 22.84 13.28
C SER A 134 7.19 21.65 13.11
N VAL A 135 6.64 21.54 11.89
CA VAL A 135 5.69 20.50 11.48
C VAL A 135 6.16 19.88 10.15
N GLY A 136 6.40 18.59 10.13
CA GLY A 136 6.84 17.85 8.95
C GLY A 136 5.71 17.06 8.30
N PHE A 137 5.61 17.13 6.96
CA PHE A 137 4.75 16.24 6.17
C PHE A 137 5.28 16.08 4.73
N SER A 138 4.77 15.09 4.00
CA SER A 138 5.21 14.78 2.63
C SER A 138 4.48 15.63 1.60
N ARG A 139 4.89 15.50 0.31
CA ARG A 139 4.21 16.17 -0.83
C ARG A 139 3.09 15.32 -1.45
N GLY A 140 2.87 14.07 -0.99
CA GLY A 140 1.82 13.20 -1.51
C GLY A 140 0.43 13.52 -0.97
N CYS A 141 -0.52 12.61 -1.14
CA CYS A 141 -1.92 12.77 -0.74
C CYS A 141 -2.09 13.29 0.70
N SER A 142 -1.41 12.69 1.68
CA SER A 142 -1.49 13.15 3.08
C SER A 142 -0.98 14.56 3.27
N GLY A 143 0.07 14.95 2.55
CA GLY A 143 0.59 16.32 2.61
C GLY A 143 -0.37 17.34 2.01
N THR A 144 -0.98 17.03 0.88
CA THR A 144 -2.02 17.86 0.27
C THR A 144 -3.19 18.06 1.24
N HIS A 145 -3.71 16.96 1.82
CA HIS A 145 -4.82 17.04 2.78
C HIS A 145 -4.42 17.75 4.08
N THR A 146 -3.16 17.64 4.52
CA THR A 146 -2.65 18.40 5.67
C THR A 146 -2.62 19.90 5.37
N ALA A 147 -2.14 20.31 4.20
CA ALA A 147 -2.12 21.71 3.79
C ALA A 147 -3.53 22.30 3.68
N GLU A 148 -4.46 21.57 3.04
CA GLU A 148 -5.89 21.93 3.00
C GLU A 148 -6.49 22.07 4.41
N GLY A 149 -6.10 21.21 5.34
CA GLY A 149 -6.53 21.27 6.74
C GLY A 149 -6.02 22.54 7.46
N ILE A 150 -4.76 22.90 7.25
CA ILE A 150 -4.13 24.12 7.78
C ILE A 150 -4.83 25.38 7.23
N GLU A 151 -5.20 25.38 5.95
CA GLU A 151 -5.99 26.45 5.34
C GLU A 151 -7.37 26.57 5.96
N LYS A 152 -8.10 25.44 6.10
CA LYS A 152 -9.43 25.40 6.74
C LYS A 152 -9.42 25.88 8.19
N LEU A 153 -8.33 25.66 8.93
CA LEU A 153 -8.13 26.19 10.28
C LEU A 153 -7.81 27.68 10.31
N GLY A 154 -7.57 28.32 9.15
CA GLY A 154 -7.26 29.74 9.03
C GLY A 154 -5.89 30.14 9.59
N ILE A 155 -4.91 29.21 9.57
CA ILE A 155 -3.56 29.43 10.14
C ILE A 155 -2.44 29.28 9.10
N ALA A 156 -2.74 29.25 7.81
CA ALA A 156 -1.75 29.01 6.77
C ALA A 156 -0.57 29.98 6.84
N GLU A 157 -0.81 31.27 7.05
CA GLU A 157 0.25 32.28 7.15
C GLU A 157 1.19 32.05 8.35
N GLN A 158 0.62 31.71 9.53
CA GLN A 158 1.39 31.43 10.74
C GLN A 158 2.23 30.15 10.61
N MET A 159 1.78 29.22 9.77
CA MET A 159 2.46 27.93 9.58
C MET A 159 3.57 27.96 8.53
N LYS A 160 3.62 28.93 7.61
CA LYS A 160 4.59 28.99 6.50
C LYS A 160 6.04 28.77 6.92
N SER A 161 6.49 29.43 7.99
CA SER A 161 7.88 29.31 8.48
C SER A 161 8.15 28.03 9.27
N LYS A 162 7.09 27.32 9.69
CA LYS A 162 7.17 26.12 10.54
C LYS A 162 7.11 24.82 9.74
N ILE A 163 6.56 24.88 8.52
CA ILE A 163 6.37 23.68 7.68
C ILE A 163 7.72 23.20 7.13
N LYS A 164 7.97 21.91 7.31
CA LYS A 164 9.11 21.17 6.75
C LYS A 164 8.58 20.08 5.84
N LEU A 165 8.78 20.26 4.52
CA LEU A 165 8.37 19.25 3.54
C LEU A 165 9.47 18.20 3.40
N THR A 166 9.09 16.91 3.58
CA THR A 166 10.00 15.80 3.28
C THR A 166 10.02 15.56 1.77
N GLY A 167 11.20 15.32 1.21
CA GLY A 167 11.41 15.10 -0.22
C GLY A 167 10.91 13.73 -0.72
N GLY A 168 10.36 12.91 0.17
CA GLY A 168 9.95 11.52 -0.01
C GLY A 168 10.35 10.69 1.20
N GLY A 169 9.86 9.49 1.29
CA GLY A 169 10.14 8.63 2.44
C GLY A 169 9.21 8.88 3.65
N PRO A 170 9.32 8.03 4.69
CA PRO A 170 8.48 8.10 5.88
C PRO A 170 8.76 9.37 6.68
N VAL A 171 7.73 10.15 6.93
CA VAL A 171 7.82 11.35 7.80
C VAL A 171 8.34 10.97 9.19
N ALA A 172 7.97 9.80 9.68
CA ALA A 172 8.41 9.29 10.99
C ALA A 172 9.93 9.13 11.12
N GLU A 173 10.66 8.80 10.05
CA GLU A 173 12.13 8.69 10.09
C GLU A 173 12.81 10.04 10.33
N PHE A 174 12.31 11.11 9.70
CA PHE A 174 12.79 12.48 9.93
C PHE A 174 12.43 12.95 11.35
N LEU A 175 11.20 12.61 11.79
CA LEU A 175 10.74 12.92 13.15
C LEU A 175 11.61 12.24 14.22
N ALA A 176 11.96 10.97 14.04
CA ALA A 176 12.85 10.23 14.96
C ALA A 176 14.24 10.86 15.06
N LYS A 177 14.75 11.43 13.98
CA LYS A 177 16.03 12.20 13.94
C LYS A 177 15.90 13.56 14.62
N GLY A 178 14.68 14.11 14.78
CA GLY A 178 14.42 15.39 15.40
C GLY A 178 14.43 16.57 14.41
N ASP A 179 14.21 16.31 13.11
CA ASP A 179 14.18 17.33 12.08
C ASP A 179 12.99 18.29 12.23
N PHE A 180 11.94 17.84 12.91
CA PHE A 180 10.75 18.61 13.29
C PHE A 180 10.08 18.02 14.55
N GLU A 181 9.17 18.81 15.19
CA GLU A 181 8.49 18.43 16.43
C GLU A 181 7.26 17.57 16.20
N LEU A 182 6.48 17.84 15.16
CA LEU A 182 5.28 17.12 14.79
C LEU A 182 5.44 16.51 13.39
N GLY A 183 5.11 15.24 13.24
CA GLY A 183 5.06 14.54 11.96
C GLY A 183 3.61 14.20 11.59
N ILE A 184 3.15 14.58 10.38
CA ILE A 184 1.81 14.30 9.90
C ILE A 184 1.92 13.48 8.61
N GLN A 185 1.26 12.30 8.61
CA GLN A 185 1.21 11.42 7.43
C GLN A 185 0.00 10.48 7.56
N GLN A 186 -0.16 9.52 6.65
CA GLN A 186 -1.17 8.46 6.81
C GLN A 186 -0.89 7.66 8.09
N THR A 187 -1.95 7.33 8.83
CA THR A 187 -1.87 6.58 10.09
C THR A 187 -1.09 5.27 9.94
N ASN A 188 -1.33 4.54 8.87
CA ASN A 188 -0.72 3.24 8.61
C ASN A 188 0.81 3.28 8.45
N VAL A 189 1.38 4.42 8.07
CA VAL A 189 2.85 4.60 7.93
C VAL A 189 3.47 5.39 9.09
N LEU A 190 2.67 5.78 10.07
CA LEU A 190 3.13 6.42 11.31
C LEU A 190 3.17 5.45 12.50
N VAL A 191 2.21 4.51 12.55
CA VAL A 191 2.07 3.61 13.69
C VAL A 191 3.22 2.60 13.74
N GLY A 192 3.78 2.41 14.94
CA GLY A 192 4.80 1.38 15.20
C GLY A 192 6.21 1.70 14.68
N ILE A 193 6.48 2.93 14.24
CA ILE A 193 7.82 3.30 13.77
C ILE A 193 8.74 3.60 14.95
N PRO A 194 9.86 2.89 15.07
CA PRO A 194 10.82 3.10 16.14
C PRO A 194 11.31 4.54 16.23
N GLY A 195 11.43 5.06 17.46
CA GLY A 195 11.87 6.44 17.70
C GLY A 195 10.76 7.49 17.60
N THR A 196 9.51 7.06 17.39
CA THR A 196 8.34 7.95 17.36
C THR A 196 7.18 7.40 18.19
N ASP A 197 6.35 8.31 18.71
CA ASP A 197 5.09 8.00 19.38
C ASP A 197 3.92 8.52 18.52
N TYR A 198 3.08 7.61 18.05
CA TYR A 198 1.82 7.98 17.40
C TYR A 198 0.86 8.55 18.43
N ILE A 199 0.36 9.78 18.20
CA ILE A 199 -0.54 10.47 19.13
C ILE A 199 -1.99 10.10 18.87
N GLY A 200 -2.39 10.11 17.60
CA GLY A 200 -3.77 9.84 17.19
C GLY A 200 -4.08 10.32 15.77
N PRO A 201 -5.33 10.03 15.31
CA PRO A 201 -5.81 10.52 14.02
C PRO A 201 -6.06 12.02 14.04
N LEU A 202 -6.04 12.67 12.88
CA LEU A 202 -6.53 14.05 12.77
C LEU A 202 -8.01 14.14 13.14
N PRO A 203 -8.46 15.24 13.80
CA PRO A 203 -9.81 15.33 14.32
C PRO A 203 -10.85 15.62 13.23
N GLY A 204 -11.96 14.91 13.28
CA GLY A 204 -13.17 15.18 12.49
C GLY A 204 -12.90 15.28 10.98
N ALA A 205 -13.43 16.32 10.35
CA ALA A 205 -13.32 16.55 8.90
C ALA A 205 -11.90 16.91 8.41
N LEU A 206 -10.93 17.11 9.32
CA LEU A 206 -9.51 17.28 8.97
C LEU A 206 -8.86 15.94 8.63
N ASN A 207 -9.43 14.83 9.10
CA ASN A 207 -8.99 13.49 8.75
C ASN A 207 -9.58 13.06 7.39
N LYS A 208 -9.13 13.69 6.31
CA LYS A 208 -9.53 13.32 4.95
C LYS A 208 -8.67 12.14 4.50
N PRO A 209 -9.23 10.93 4.34
CA PRO A 209 -8.43 9.75 4.04
C PRO A 209 -7.86 9.78 2.62
N CYS A 210 -6.71 9.14 2.44
CA CYS A 210 -6.11 8.92 1.14
C CYS A 210 -6.61 7.59 0.54
N PRO A 211 -7.22 7.60 -0.66
CA PRO A 211 -7.65 6.39 -1.33
C PRO A 211 -6.50 5.70 -2.04
N PHE A 212 -6.54 4.35 -2.04
CA PHE A 212 -5.60 3.51 -2.75
C PHE A 212 -6.30 2.43 -3.54
N GLY A 213 -5.74 2.13 -4.69
CA GLY A 213 -6.20 1.09 -5.58
C GLY A 213 -5.05 0.21 -6.08
N VAL A 214 -5.41 -0.81 -6.81
CA VAL A 214 -4.49 -1.73 -7.50
C VAL A 214 -4.86 -1.79 -8.98
N GLY A 215 -3.85 -1.93 -9.83
CA GLY A 215 -4.01 -2.10 -11.28
C GLY A 215 -3.18 -3.25 -11.80
N LEU A 216 -3.68 -3.95 -12.81
CA LEU A 216 -3.01 -5.05 -13.50
C LEU A 216 -1.98 -4.48 -14.47
N MET A 217 -0.71 -4.88 -14.32
CA MET A 217 0.34 -4.47 -15.26
C MET A 217 0.14 -5.12 -16.64
N ALA A 218 0.19 -4.33 -17.71
CA ALA A 218 0.00 -4.82 -19.08
C ALA A 218 1.07 -5.85 -19.49
N ALA A 219 2.27 -5.76 -18.93
CA ALA A 219 3.38 -6.68 -19.19
C ALA A 219 3.32 -7.96 -18.34
N SER A 220 2.36 -8.11 -17.43
CA SER A 220 2.23 -9.29 -16.59
C SER A 220 2.05 -10.56 -17.41
N LYS A 221 2.80 -11.58 -17.05
CA LYS A 221 2.66 -12.96 -17.57
C LYS A 221 1.79 -13.84 -16.68
N GLN A 222 1.38 -13.33 -15.51
CA GLN A 222 0.56 -14.03 -14.51
C GLN A 222 -0.84 -13.38 -14.38
N GLN A 223 -1.44 -12.99 -15.52
CA GLN A 223 -2.67 -12.18 -15.51
C GLN A 223 -3.83 -12.80 -14.74
N ASP A 224 -4.02 -14.13 -14.83
CA ASP A 224 -5.11 -14.81 -14.12
C ASP A 224 -4.88 -14.77 -12.61
N LEU A 225 -3.68 -15.11 -12.14
CA LEU A 225 -3.31 -15.05 -10.72
C LEU A 225 -3.36 -13.61 -10.19
N ALA A 226 -2.95 -12.64 -11.00
CA ALA A 226 -3.06 -11.21 -10.65
C ALA A 226 -4.52 -10.79 -10.46
N ARG A 227 -5.43 -11.24 -11.34
CA ARG A 227 -6.89 -10.98 -11.18
C ARG A 227 -7.47 -11.68 -9.96
N GLU A 228 -7.02 -12.88 -9.61
CA GLU A 228 -7.41 -13.54 -8.35
C GLU A 228 -6.97 -12.73 -7.14
N MET A 229 -5.72 -12.25 -7.11
CA MET A 229 -5.24 -11.37 -6.06
C MET A 229 -6.06 -10.07 -5.97
N MET A 230 -6.38 -9.43 -7.09
CA MET A 230 -7.21 -8.22 -7.11
C MET A 230 -8.61 -8.48 -6.52
N LYS A 231 -9.24 -9.62 -6.83
CA LYS A 231 -10.52 -10.04 -6.25
C LYS A 231 -10.39 -10.27 -4.73
N PHE A 232 -9.30 -10.92 -4.31
CA PHE A 232 -9.01 -11.13 -2.89
C PHE A 232 -8.85 -9.81 -2.13
N MET A 233 -8.17 -8.82 -2.70
CA MET A 233 -7.94 -7.50 -2.08
C MET A 233 -9.23 -6.75 -1.73
N VAL A 234 -10.34 -7.10 -2.37
CA VAL A 234 -11.67 -6.49 -2.11
C VAL A 234 -12.67 -7.50 -1.54
N SER A 235 -12.22 -8.68 -1.11
CA SER A 235 -13.06 -9.71 -0.50
C SER A 235 -13.43 -9.36 0.95
N PRO A 236 -14.43 -10.03 1.55
CA PRO A 236 -14.72 -9.88 2.98
C PRO A 236 -13.52 -10.20 3.88
N GLU A 237 -12.69 -11.16 3.51
CA GLU A 237 -11.50 -11.58 4.23
C GLU A 237 -10.43 -10.47 4.26
N ALA A 238 -10.38 -9.64 3.23
CA ALA A 238 -9.43 -8.52 3.14
C ALA A 238 -9.67 -7.43 4.20
N ILE A 239 -10.90 -7.31 4.73
CA ILE A 239 -11.26 -6.26 5.70
C ILE A 239 -10.37 -6.34 6.94
N SER A 240 -10.26 -7.51 7.55
CA SER A 240 -9.44 -7.69 8.75
C SER A 240 -7.94 -7.50 8.48
N LEU A 241 -7.47 -7.84 7.28
CA LEU A 241 -6.08 -7.68 6.88
C LEU A 241 -5.75 -6.19 6.66
N LEU A 242 -6.64 -5.43 6.02
CA LEU A 242 -6.49 -3.99 5.88
C LEU A 242 -6.46 -3.28 7.25
N GLN A 243 -7.37 -3.66 8.15
CA GLN A 243 -7.41 -3.11 9.51
C GLN A 243 -6.12 -3.42 10.29
N LYS A 244 -5.56 -4.63 10.14
CA LYS A 244 -4.25 -4.99 10.70
C LYS A 244 -3.12 -4.11 10.14
N GLY A 245 -3.21 -3.73 8.87
CA GLY A 245 -2.33 -2.74 8.22
C GLY A 245 -2.68 -1.28 8.54
N HIS A 246 -3.55 -1.01 9.52
CA HIS A 246 -4.05 0.33 9.89
C HIS A 246 -4.70 1.09 8.70
N MET A 247 -5.37 0.35 7.83
CA MET A 247 -6.16 0.88 6.71
C MET A 247 -7.62 0.45 6.83
N GLU A 248 -8.51 1.20 6.21
CA GLU A 248 -9.91 0.85 6.08
C GLU A 248 -10.20 0.33 4.67
N PRO A 249 -11.17 -0.59 4.49
CA PRO A 249 -11.59 -1.02 3.17
C PRO A 249 -12.18 0.13 2.37
N ALA A 250 -11.94 0.17 1.08
CA ALA A 250 -12.63 1.10 0.20
C ALA A 250 -14.15 0.83 0.23
N LYS A 251 -14.96 1.89 0.16
CA LYS A 251 -16.41 1.73 0.04
C LYS A 251 -16.72 1.04 -1.27
N ARG A 252 -17.50 -0.03 -1.22
CA ARG A 252 -18.05 -0.65 -2.43
C ARG A 252 -19.09 0.30 -3.02
N SER A 253 -18.90 0.69 -4.28
CA SER A 253 -19.92 1.38 -5.08
C SER A 253 -21.01 0.40 -5.51
#